data_dbc3f41bf4c9e1c5fd532e868b3ed7c2
#
_entry.id   dbc3f41bf4c9e1c5fd532e868b3ed7c2
#
_cell.length_a   1.000
_cell.length_b   1.000
_cell.length_c   1.000
_cell.angle_alpha   90.00
_cell.angle_beta   90.00
_cell.angle_gamma   90.00
#
_symmetry.space_group_name_H-M   'P 1'
#
loop_
_entity.id
_entity.type
_entity.pdbx_description
1 polymer ?
#
loop_
_entity_poly.entity_id
_entity_poly.type
_entity_poly.pdbx_seq_one_letter_code
_entity_poly.pdbx_strand_id
1 'polypeptide(L)'
;MDPNFICYHLNVNPSVTPKRQPPQRSSKDHSNAVKDEVMKFKQAGAIKEVFYPKWLDNTMVVKKKNRKWQVCVDFTDLNNACPKDLFPMPRIDQLVDATVGHHWMSFLDAFQGYHQIPLALGDQEKTAFFTPTRNYHYKVMPFGLKNAGSTDQRMMTRMFEP
;
A
#
# COMPACT_ATOMS: atom_id res chain seq x y z
N MET A 1 -2.79 -6.26 12.78
CA MET A 1 -2.21 -7.63 12.66
C MET A 1 -0.86 -7.66 13.36
N ASP A 2 -0.48 -8.79 13.95
CA ASP A 2 0.81 -8.96 14.62
C ASP A 2 1.95 -8.90 13.59
N PRO A 3 2.98 -8.02 13.76
CA PRO A 3 4.14 -7.97 12.88
C PRO A 3 4.95 -9.28 12.82
N ASN A 4 4.88 -10.13 13.88
CA ASN A 4 5.53 -11.43 13.89
C ASN A 4 4.82 -12.46 13.00
N PHE A 5 3.53 -12.29 12.75
CA PHE A 5 2.77 -13.13 11.83
C PHE A 5 3.08 -12.76 10.38
N ILE A 6 2.97 -11.49 10.02
CA ILE A 6 3.31 -10.97 8.70
C ILE A 6 3.73 -9.50 8.80
N CYS A 7 4.77 -9.14 8.07
CA CYS A 7 5.25 -7.77 7.95
C CYS A 7 5.69 -7.52 6.51
N TYR A 8 5.36 -6.37 5.96
CA TYR A 8 5.81 -5.99 4.63
C TYR A 8 7.18 -5.34 4.68
N HIS A 9 8.08 -5.82 3.82
CA HIS A 9 9.44 -5.28 3.65
C HIS A 9 9.62 -4.76 2.22
N LEU A 10 10.14 -3.56 2.08
CA LEU A 10 10.43 -2.97 0.76
C LEU A 10 11.65 -3.60 0.09
N ASN A 11 12.62 -4.04 0.87
CA ASN A 11 13.90 -4.56 0.38
C ASN A 11 14.57 -3.60 -0.65
N VAL A 12 14.54 -2.30 -0.37
CA VAL A 12 15.14 -1.28 -1.26
C VAL A 12 16.60 -1.58 -1.47
N ASN A 13 17.04 -1.60 -2.73
CA ASN A 13 18.45 -1.77 -3.08
C ASN A 13 19.27 -0.60 -2.47
N PRO A 14 20.23 -0.89 -1.59
CA PRO A 14 20.99 0.15 -0.88
C PRO A 14 21.89 1.00 -1.80
N SER A 15 22.16 0.52 -3.03
CA SER A 15 22.93 1.29 -4.02
C SER A 15 22.09 2.37 -4.73
N VAL A 16 20.76 2.35 -4.57
CA VAL A 16 19.87 3.33 -5.20
C VAL A 16 19.77 4.57 -4.32
N THR A 17 20.09 5.72 -4.89
CA THR A 17 19.95 7.01 -4.20
C THR A 17 18.46 7.32 -4.00
N PRO A 18 18.06 7.67 -2.77
CA PRO A 18 16.69 8.12 -2.50
C PRO A 18 16.29 9.31 -3.35
N LYS A 19 15.05 9.33 -3.80
CA LYS A 19 14.49 10.40 -4.62
C LYS A 19 13.41 11.15 -3.88
N ARG A 20 13.34 12.45 -4.14
CA ARG A 20 12.23 13.32 -3.76
C ARG A 20 11.62 13.88 -5.04
N GLN A 21 10.37 13.54 -5.30
CA GLN A 21 9.66 14.09 -6.43
C GLN A 21 9.42 15.59 -6.22
N PRO A 22 9.51 16.43 -7.26
CA PRO A 22 9.15 17.83 -7.14
C PRO A 22 7.65 17.95 -6.84
N PRO A 23 7.23 18.87 -5.93
CA PRO A 23 5.83 19.06 -5.60
C PRO A 23 4.99 19.40 -6.83
N GLN A 24 3.91 18.66 -7.04
CA GLN A 24 2.96 18.93 -8.13
C GLN A 24 1.90 19.94 -7.68
N ARG A 25 1.53 20.85 -8.58
CA ARG A 25 0.39 21.74 -8.35
C ARG A 25 -0.89 20.94 -8.36
N SER A 26 -1.72 21.10 -7.34
CA SER A 26 -3.04 20.47 -7.28
C SER A 26 -4.15 21.53 -7.24
N SER A 27 -5.31 21.19 -7.78
CA SER A 27 -6.51 22.02 -7.66
C SER A 27 -7.00 22.06 -6.22
N LYS A 28 -7.86 23.03 -5.90
CA LYS A 28 -8.47 23.13 -4.56
C LYS A 28 -9.25 21.87 -4.19
N ASP A 29 -9.99 21.29 -5.14
CA ASP A 29 -10.77 20.07 -4.93
C ASP A 29 -9.87 18.86 -4.64
N HIS A 30 -8.76 18.71 -5.38
CA HIS A 30 -7.76 17.67 -5.11
C HIS A 30 -7.13 17.84 -3.73
N SER A 31 -6.76 19.07 -3.36
CA SER A 31 -6.19 19.37 -2.05
C SER A 31 -7.16 19.03 -0.91
N ASN A 32 -8.45 19.28 -1.07
CA ASN A 32 -9.46 18.92 -0.09
C ASN A 32 -9.63 17.40 0.00
N ALA A 33 -9.69 16.71 -1.13
CA ALA A 33 -9.78 15.24 -1.17
C ALA A 33 -8.59 14.58 -0.45
N VAL A 34 -7.36 15.08 -0.65
CA VAL A 34 -6.16 14.60 0.05
C VAL A 34 -6.27 14.85 1.55
N LYS A 35 -6.73 16.04 2.00
CA LYS A 35 -6.92 16.34 3.42
C LYS A 35 -7.91 15.40 4.09
N ASP A 36 -9.05 15.14 3.44
CA ASP A 36 -10.09 14.24 3.97
C ASP A 36 -9.56 12.81 4.12
N GLU A 37 -8.80 12.32 3.14
CA GLU A 37 -8.22 10.98 3.20
C GLU A 37 -7.13 10.87 4.27
N VAL A 38 -6.26 11.88 4.38
CA VAL A 38 -5.24 11.96 5.43
C VAL A 38 -5.87 11.94 6.82
N MET A 39 -6.99 12.63 7.03
CA MET A 39 -7.70 12.58 8.30
C MET A 39 -8.19 11.18 8.66
N LYS A 40 -8.75 10.44 7.70
CA LYS A 40 -9.16 9.03 7.89
C LYS A 40 -7.97 8.14 8.25
N PHE A 41 -6.86 8.24 7.52
CA PHE A 41 -5.65 7.45 7.80
C PHE A 41 -5.04 7.79 9.17
N LYS A 42 -5.09 9.05 9.59
CA LYS A 42 -4.63 9.46 10.93
C LYS A 42 -5.52 8.85 12.03
N GLN A 43 -6.83 8.91 11.87
CA GLN A 43 -7.79 8.33 12.82
C GLN A 43 -7.60 6.80 12.92
N ALA A 44 -7.33 6.15 11.79
CA ALA A 44 -7.03 4.72 11.74
C ALA A 44 -5.61 4.37 12.26
N GLY A 45 -4.76 5.35 12.57
CA GLY A 45 -3.37 5.12 12.98
C GLY A 45 -2.48 4.56 11.89
N ALA A 46 -2.91 4.64 10.62
CA ALA A 46 -2.22 4.06 9.47
C ALA A 46 -1.02 4.88 8.97
N ILE A 47 -0.98 6.17 9.30
CA ILE A 47 0.09 7.10 8.90
C ILE A 47 0.65 7.86 10.09
N LYS A 48 1.86 8.38 9.91
CA LYS A 48 2.55 9.24 10.87
C LYS A 48 3.20 10.41 10.14
N GLU A 49 3.22 11.59 10.77
CA GLU A 49 3.93 12.77 10.26
C GLU A 49 5.44 12.51 10.24
N VAL A 50 6.11 12.99 9.17
CA VAL A 50 7.54 12.84 8.99
C VAL A 50 8.18 14.18 8.63
N PHE A 51 9.38 14.41 9.18
CA PHE A 51 10.20 15.57 8.92
C PHE A 51 11.46 15.13 8.16
N TYR A 52 11.77 15.83 7.06
CA TYR A 52 12.98 15.61 6.26
C TYR A 52 13.16 14.17 5.71
N PRO A 53 12.13 13.56 5.12
CA PRO A 53 12.25 12.20 4.59
C PRO A 53 13.26 12.18 3.43
N LYS A 54 13.96 11.05 3.28
CA LYS A 54 14.89 10.83 2.16
C LYS A 54 14.14 10.52 0.86
N TRP A 55 13.09 9.70 0.93
CA TRP A 55 12.15 9.43 -0.15
C TRP A 55 10.92 10.31 0.04
N LEU A 56 10.39 10.87 -1.04
CA LEU A 56 9.18 11.69 -0.95
C LEU A 56 8.42 11.70 -2.26
N ASP A 57 7.21 11.13 -2.25
CA ASP A 57 6.38 10.90 -3.42
C ASP A 57 5.16 11.82 -3.46
N ASN A 58 4.65 12.09 -4.65
CA ASN A 58 3.46 12.92 -4.84
C ASN A 58 2.18 12.12 -4.59
N THR A 59 1.14 12.81 -4.12
CA THR A 59 -0.21 12.28 -4.11
C THR A 59 -0.90 12.56 -5.43
N MET A 60 -1.60 11.55 -5.96
CA MET A 60 -2.46 11.64 -7.12
C MET A 60 -3.91 11.45 -6.71
N VAL A 61 -4.81 12.16 -7.37
CA VAL A 61 -6.24 12.11 -7.07
C VAL A 61 -7.02 11.73 -8.32
N VAL A 62 -7.76 10.63 -8.26
CA VAL A 62 -8.54 10.10 -9.36
C VAL A 62 -10.02 10.11 -9.00
N LYS A 63 -10.87 10.56 -9.91
CA LYS A 63 -12.32 10.52 -9.75
C LYS A 63 -12.87 9.18 -10.20
N LYS A 64 -13.48 8.43 -9.29
CA LYS A 64 -14.13 7.14 -9.59
C LYS A 64 -15.43 7.35 -10.37
N LYS A 65 -15.95 6.31 -11.01
CA LYS A 65 -17.25 6.30 -11.69
C LYS A 65 -18.42 6.73 -10.78
N ASN A 66 -18.35 6.41 -9.48
CA ASN A 66 -19.32 6.82 -8.46
C ASN A 66 -19.12 8.28 -7.98
N ARG A 67 -18.36 9.09 -8.70
CA ARG A 67 -18.02 10.49 -8.40
C ARG A 67 -17.22 10.72 -7.11
N LYS A 68 -16.83 9.67 -6.37
CA LYS A 68 -15.94 9.79 -5.21
C LYS A 68 -14.49 9.94 -5.65
N TRP A 69 -13.75 10.73 -4.90
CA TRP A 69 -12.31 10.87 -5.09
C TRP A 69 -11.56 9.68 -4.48
N GLN A 70 -10.55 9.21 -5.17
CA GLN A 70 -9.58 8.25 -4.65
C GLN A 70 -8.22 8.92 -4.64
N VAL A 71 -7.58 8.93 -3.47
CA VAL A 71 -6.22 9.41 -3.30
C VAL A 71 -5.26 8.22 -3.38
N CYS A 72 -4.24 8.36 -4.21
CA CYS A 72 -3.16 7.39 -4.38
C CYS A 72 -1.83 8.10 -4.17
N VAL A 73 -0.77 7.36 -3.85
CA VAL A 73 0.60 7.86 -3.82
C VAL A 73 1.36 7.26 -4.99
N ASP A 74 2.13 8.10 -5.68
CA ASP A 74 2.95 7.66 -6.81
C ASP A 74 4.29 7.09 -6.34
N PHE A 75 4.30 5.82 -6.02
CA PHE A 75 5.50 5.09 -5.61
C PHE A 75 6.39 4.61 -6.77
N THR A 76 6.32 5.23 -7.95
CA THR A 76 7.08 4.78 -9.13
C THR A 76 8.58 4.70 -8.85
N ASP A 77 9.15 5.75 -8.28
CA ASP A 77 10.59 5.77 -7.98
C ASP A 77 10.99 4.75 -6.91
N LEU A 78 10.19 4.64 -5.85
CA LEU A 78 10.39 3.66 -4.78
C LEU A 78 10.28 2.23 -5.31
N ASN A 79 9.26 1.94 -6.10
CA ASN A 79 9.04 0.64 -6.72
C ASN A 79 10.18 0.22 -7.65
N ASN A 80 10.78 1.17 -8.38
CA ASN A 80 11.95 0.91 -9.23
C ASN A 80 13.18 0.53 -8.42
N ALA A 81 13.29 1.02 -7.18
CA ALA A 81 14.39 0.68 -6.28
C ALA A 81 14.19 -0.66 -5.55
N CYS A 82 13.00 -1.25 -5.61
CA CYS A 82 12.68 -2.52 -4.97
C CYS A 82 12.81 -3.70 -5.95
N PRO A 83 13.39 -4.84 -5.54
CA PRO A 83 13.39 -6.05 -6.33
C PRO A 83 11.96 -6.58 -6.50
N LYS A 84 11.72 -7.34 -7.56
CA LYS A 84 10.44 -8.04 -7.73
C LYS A 84 10.42 -9.27 -6.83
N ASP A 85 9.36 -9.43 -6.07
CA ASP A 85 9.08 -10.66 -5.33
C ASP A 85 8.59 -11.74 -6.30
N LEU A 86 9.22 -12.90 -6.25
CA LEU A 86 8.91 -14.05 -7.12
C LEU A 86 7.89 -15.00 -6.47
N PHE A 87 7.25 -14.61 -5.38
CA PHE A 87 6.21 -15.43 -4.75
C PHE A 87 5.11 -15.76 -5.76
N PRO A 88 4.76 -17.04 -5.93
CA PRO A 88 3.79 -17.44 -6.94
C PRO A 88 2.40 -16.89 -6.61
N MET A 89 1.85 -16.15 -7.57
CA MET A 89 0.45 -15.74 -7.49
C MET A 89 -0.42 -16.90 -8.01
N PRO A 90 -1.56 -17.21 -7.34
CA PRO A 90 -2.43 -18.27 -7.79
C PRO A 90 -3.00 -17.93 -9.17
N ARG A 91 -3.07 -18.94 -10.05
CA ARG A 91 -3.71 -18.79 -11.35
C ARG A 91 -5.22 -18.91 -11.18
N ILE A 92 -5.98 -18.02 -11.82
CA ILE A 92 -7.44 -18.01 -11.76
C ILE A 92 -8.01 -19.36 -12.19
N ASP A 93 -7.48 -19.97 -13.25
CA ASP A 93 -7.91 -21.29 -13.75
C ASP A 93 -7.81 -22.35 -12.65
N GLN A 94 -6.67 -22.39 -11.92
CA GLN A 94 -6.48 -23.35 -10.82
C GLN A 94 -7.44 -23.09 -9.65
N LEU A 95 -7.77 -21.82 -9.37
CA LEU A 95 -8.76 -21.49 -8.34
C LEU A 95 -10.17 -21.95 -8.75
N VAL A 96 -10.54 -21.78 -10.02
CA VAL A 96 -11.81 -22.25 -10.56
C VAL A 96 -11.87 -23.79 -10.52
N ASP A 97 -10.84 -24.48 -10.97
CA ASP A 97 -10.77 -25.93 -10.96
C ASP A 97 -10.88 -26.50 -9.54
N ALA A 98 -10.28 -25.83 -8.55
CA ALA A 98 -10.38 -26.22 -7.14
C ALA A 98 -11.81 -26.11 -6.56
N THR A 99 -12.71 -25.37 -7.21
CA THR A 99 -14.11 -25.27 -6.78
C THR A 99 -15.01 -26.36 -7.35
N VAL A 100 -14.55 -27.11 -8.33
CA VAL A 100 -15.32 -28.16 -8.99
C VAL A 100 -15.62 -29.29 -8.00
N GLY A 101 -16.88 -29.72 -7.95
CA GLY A 101 -17.35 -30.78 -7.05
C GLY A 101 -17.73 -30.33 -5.65
N HIS A 102 -17.55 -29.07 -5.31
CA HIS A 102 -18.03 -28.50 -4.03
C HIS A 102 -19.42 -27.89 -4.20
N HIS A 103 -20.38 -28.34 -3.41
CA HIS A 103 -21.77 -27.84 -3.43
C HIS A 103 -21.94 -26.51 -2.69
N TRP A 104 -21.01 -26.17 -1.82
CA TRP A 104 -21.03 -24.96 -0.99
C TRP A 104 -19.70 -24.23 -1.06
N MET A 105 -19.76 -22.90 -1.18
CA MET A 105 -18.58 -22.04 -1.19
C MET A 105 -18.83 -20.84 -0.28
N SER A 106 -17.79 -20.44 0.45
CA SER A 106 -17.78 -19.20 1.23
C SER A 106 -16.83 -18.22 0.59
N PHE A 107 -17.28 -16.98 0.44
CA PHE A 107 -16.44 -15.88 -0.05
C PHE A 107 -16.12 -14.94 1.11
N LEU A 108 -14.83 -14.72 1.34
CA LEU A 108 -14.33 -13.82 2.37
C LEU A 108 -13.64 -12.64 1.68
N ASP A 109 -14.03 -11.42 2.06
CA ASP A 109 -13.37 -10.20 1.62
C ASP A 109 -12.72 -9.51 2.83
N ALA A 110 -11.42 -9.29 2.77
CA ALA A 110 -10.68 -8.64 3.85
C ALA A 110 -10.90 -7.13 3.79
N PHE A 111 -11.69 -6.59 4.71
CA PHE A 111 -11.89 -5.15 4.83
C PHE A 111 -10.56 -4.44 5.01
N GLN A 112 -10.19 -3.56 4.06
CA GLN A 112 -8.92 -2.86 4.02
C GLN A 112 -7.69 -3.79 4.20
N GLY A 113 -7.70 -4.96 3.56
CA GLY A 113 -6.73 -6.04 3.79
C GLY A 113 -5.28 -5.58 3.83
N TYR A 114 -4.84 -4.75 2.87
CA TYR A 114 -3.47 -4.22 2.83
C TYR A 114 -3.12 -3.37 4.05
N HIS A 115 -4.04 -2.53 4.54
CA HIS A 115 -3.82 -1.71 5.72
C HIS A 115 -3.79 -2.50 7.04
N GLN A 116 -4.12 -3.78 7.02
CA GLN A 116 -3.96 -4.66 8.18
C GLN A 116 -2.52 -5.19 8.32
N ILE A 117 -1.74 -5.16 7.24
CA ILE A 117 -0.35 -5.63 7.22
C ILE A 117 0.57 -4.51 7.68
N PRO A 118 1.32 -4.68 8.77
CA PRO A 118 2.27 -3.67 9.22
C PRO A 118 3.45 -3.57 8.24
N LEU A 119 3.95 -2.36 8.10
CA LEU A 119 5.16 -2.05 7.35
C LEU A 119 6.37 -2.09 8.28
N ALA A 120 7.45 -2.73 7.86
CA ALA A 120 8.67 -2.82 8.64
C ALA A 120 9.16 -1.44 9.08
N LEU A 121 9.54 -1.29 10.35
CA LEU A 121 9.91 -0.01 10.95
C LEU A 121 10.99 0.74 10.15
N GLY A 122 11.99 0.04 9.66
CA GLY A 122 13.06 0.62 8.85
C GLY A 122 12.63 1.05 7.43
N ASP A 123 11.43 0.65 7.00
CA ASP A 123 10.89 0.96 5.67
C ASP A 123 9.78 2.02 5.70
N GLN A 124 9.20 2.30 6.87
CA GLN A 124 8.06 3.21 6.99
C GLN A 124 8.34 4.60 6.39
N GLU A 125 9.45 5.24 6.76
CA GLU A 125 9.79 6.58 6.26
C GLU A 125 10.08 6.63 4.76
N LYS A 126 10.39 5.48 4.13
CA LYS A 126 10.59 5.40 2.67
C LYS A 126 9.28 5.58 1.90
N THR A 127 8.13 5.39 2.55
CA THR A 127 6.80 5.60 1.97
C THR A 127 6.26 7.01 2.18
N ALA A 128 7.14 7.98 2.40
CA ALA A 128 6.73 9.35 2.65
C ALA A 128 6.09 9.99 1.42
N PHE A 129 5.06 10.79 1.66
CA PHE A 129 4.31 11.47 0.60
C PHE A 129 3.92 12.89 0.96
N PHE A 130 3.78 13.72 -0.08
CA PHE A 130 3.30 15.09 0.04
C PHE A 130 1.83 15.17 0.36
N THR A 131 1.49 16.13 1.21
CA THR A 131 0.12 16.65 1.34
C THR A 131 0.15 18.17 1.30
N PRO A 132 -0.97 18.85 1.13
CA PRO A 132 -0.99 20.31 1.05
C PRO A 132 -0.43 21.05 2.29
N THR A 133 -0.33 20.37 3.42
CA THR A 133 0.08 21.00 4.68
C THR A 133 1.33 20.39 5.31
N ARG A 134 1.53 19.08 5.17
CA ARG A 134 2.59 18.33 5.86
C ARG A 134 2.96 17.07 5.07
N ASN A 135 4.08 16.44 5.43
CA ASN A 135 4.46 15.15 4.89
C ASN A 135 4.12 14.04 5.89
N TYR A 136 3.67 12.92 5.37
CA TYR A 136 3.34 11.73 6.16
C TYR A 136 3.99 10.50 5.52
N HIS A 137 4.19 9.45 6.32
CA HIS A 137 4.56 8.12 5.85
C HIS A 137 3.57 7.08 6.36
N TYR A 138 3.51 5.94 5.71
CA TYR A 138 2.67 4.82 6.13
C TYR A 138 3.35 4.00 7.23
N LYS A 139 2.54 3.53 8.18
CA LYS A 139 2.91 2.51 9.19
C LYS A 139 2.45 1.11 8.79
N VAL A 140 1.52 1.05 7.85
CA VAL A 140 0.93 -0.17 7.29
C VAL A 140 1.16 -0.19 5.79
N MET A 141 1.02 -1.35 5.18
CA MET A 141 1.23 -1.52 3.75
C MET A 141 0.21 -0.73 2.93
N PRO A 142 0.60 0.31 2.18
CA PRO A 142 -0.31 1.06 1.33
C PRO A 142 -0.54 0.37 -0.01
N PHE A 143 -1.57 0.81 -0.73
CA PHE A 143 -1.74 0.48 -2.15
C PHE A 143 -0.63 1.12 -3.01
N GLY A 144 -0.31 0.48 -4.13
CA GLY A 144 0.64 1.00 -5.10
C GLY A 144 2.08 0.51 -4.93
N LEU A 145 2.40 -0.21 -3.86
CA LEU A 145 3.71 -0.85 -3.71
C LEU A 145 3.82 -2.13 -4.55
N LYS A 146 4.99 -2.31 -5.19
CA LYS A 146 5.27 -3.35 -6.19
C LYS A 146 4.97 -4.78 -5.74
N ASN A 147 5.27 -5.12 -4.50
CA ASN A 147 5.17 -6.47 -3.96
C ASN A 147 4.02 -6.64 -2.95
N ALA A 148 3.12 -5.67 -2.89
CA ALA A 148 2.00 -5.72 -1.94
C ALA A 148 1.13 -6.96 -2.15
N GLY A 149 0.79 -7.30 -3.40
CA GLY A 149 0.01 -8.49 -3.72
C GLY A 149 0.68 -9.79 -3.29
N SER A 150 2.00 -9.91 -3.47
CA SER A 150 2.75 -11.11 -3.04
C SER A 150 2.73 -11.27 -1.52
N THR A 151 2.83 -10.18 -0.77
CA THR A 151 2.77 -10.21 0.70
C THR A 151 1.37 -10.54 1.18
N ASP A 152 0.34 -9.97 0.56
CA ASP A 152 -1.06 -10.28 0.83
C ASP A 152 -1.35 -11.77 0.57
N GLN A 153 -0.89 -12.32 -0.54
CA GLN A 153 -1.02 -13.74 -0.85
C GLN A 153 -0.30 -14.64 0.17
N ARG A 154 0.90 -14.26 0.63
CA ARG A 154 1.58 -14.97 1.71
C ARG A 154 0.78 -14.96 3.00
N MET A 155 0.17 -13.83 3.32
CA MET A 155 -0.69 -13.71 4.49
C MET A 155 -1.87 -14.68 4.37
N MET A 156 -2.56 -14.69 3.24
CA MET A 156 -3.68 -15.59 2.99
C MET A 156 -3.25 -17.05 3.09
N THR A 157 -2.15 -17.43 2.46
CA THR A 157 -1.60 -18.79 2.56
C THR A 157 -1.37 -19.19 4.01
N ARG A 158 -0.69 -18.36 4.81
CA ARG A 158 -0.44 -18.64 6.23
C ARG A 158 -1.69 -18.71 7.10
N MET A 159 -2.71 -17.93 6.76
CA MET A 159 -3.97 -17.93 7.53
C MET A 159 -4.81 -19.19 7.29
N PHE A 160 -4.70 -19.78 6.11
CA PHE A 160 -5.54 -20.90 5.68
C PHE A 160 -4.74 -22.20 5.44
N GLU A 161 -3.44 -22.21 5.73
CA GLU A 161 -2.68 -23.46 5.83
C GLU A 161 -3.24 -24.31 6.98
N PRO A 162 -3.54 -25.61 6.71
CA PRO A 162 -4.07 -26.52 7.73
C PRO A 162 -3.05 -26.86 8.82
#